data_5e9f0edeb643373efa909d15da0e2385
#
_entry.id   5e9f0edeb643373efa909d15da0e2385
#
_cell.length_a   1.000
_cell.length_b   1.000
_cell.length_c   1.000
_cell.angle_alpha   90.00
_cell.angle_beta   90.00
_cell.angle_gamma   90.00
#
_symmetry.space_group_name_H-M   'P 1'
#
loop_
_entity.id
_entity.type
_entity.pdbx_description
1 polymer ?
#
loop_
_entity_poly.entity_id
_entity_poly.type
_entity_poly.pdbx_seq_one_letter_code
_entity_poly.pdbx_strand_id
1 'polypeptide(L)'
;MAKITQDAGREALGEFAPQFAHFNDDVLFGENWNNEDIDIKTRSIITVVALMSSGITDSSLKFHLMNAKNHGVTQKEIAAIITHVAFYTGWAKGWAVFNMAKEVWALNEGD
;
A
#
# COMPACT_ATOMS: atom_id res chain seq x y z
N MET A 1 8.91 -10.07 14.63
CA MET A 1 8.30 -8.91 13.98
C MET A 1 6.97 -8.56 14.61
N ALA A 2 6.74 -7.29 14.86
CA ALA A 2 5.49 -6.85 15.46
C ALA A 2 4.31 -7.12 14.51
N LYS A 3 3.20 -7.53 15.06
CA LYS A 3 1.99 -7.75 14.27
C LYS A 3 1.40 -6.42 13.82
N ILE A 4 0.81 -6.44 12.64
CA ILE A 4 0.05 -5.31 12.15
C ILE A 4 -1.29 -5.29 12.86
N THR A 5 -1.68 -4.10 13.30
CA THR A 5 -3.02 -3.88 13.86
C THR A 5 -3.62 -2.66 13.17
N GLN A 6 -4.94 -2.62 13.09
CA GLN A 6 -5.64 -1.52 12.44
C GLN A 6 -6.99 -1.31 13.09
N ASP A 7 -7.33 -0.04 13.29
CA ASP A 7 -8.62 0.37 13.85
C ASP A 7 -9.35 1.34 12.92
N ALA A 8 -8.76 1.65 11.77
CA ALA A 8 -9.31 2.67 10.87
C ALA A 8 -10.74 2.33 10.41
N GLY A 9 -11.01 1.04 10.21
CA GLY A 9 -12.36 0.63 9.80
C GLY A 9 -13.39 0.96 10.86
N ARG A 10 -13.09 0.58 12.11
CA ARG A 10 -14.01 0.86 13.22
C ARG A 10 -14.16 2.36 13.44
N GLU A 11 -13.07 3.11 13.34
CA GLU A 11 -13.13 4.56 13.55
C GLU A 11 -13.95 5.26 12.49
N ALA A 12 -13.79 4.87 11.24
CA ALA A 12 -14.48 5.52 10.14
C ALA A 12 -15.88 4.98 9.88
N LEU A 13 -16.07 3.68 10.02
CA LEU A 13 -17.26 2.98 9.53
C LEU A 13 -17.93 2.07 10.56
N GLY A 14 -17.45 2.06 11.80
CA GLY A 14 -17.94 1.10 12.79
C GLY A 14 -19.44 1.15 13.04
N GLU A 15 -20.04 2.34 12.99
CA GLU A 15 -21.48 2.48 13.19
C GLU A 15 -22.27 2.32 11.90
N PHE A 16 -21.70 2.76 10.78
CA PHE A 16 -22.41 2.69 9.50
C PHE A 16 -22.30 1.31 8.84
N ALA A 17 -21.13 0.69 8.91
CA ALA A 17 -20.88 -0.59 8.26
C ALA A 17 -20.03 -1.48 9.18
N PRO A 18 -20.62 -1.98 10.27
CA PRO A 18 -19.83 -2.71 11.28
C PRO A 18 -19.20 -4.00 10.75
N GLN A 19 -19.85 -4.69 9.84
CA GLN A 19 -19.28 -5.91 9.28
C GLN A 19 -18.05 -5.59 8.40
N PHE A 20 -18.17 -4.55 7.58
CA PHE A 20 -17.04 -4.14 6.76
C PHE A 20 -15.87 -3.67 7.62
N ALA A 21 -16.17 -2.91 8.69
CA ALA A 21 -15.15 -2.45 9.62
C ALA A 21 -14.43 -3.63 10.28
N HIS A 22 -15.19 -4.65 10.68
CA HIS A 22 -14.63 -5.86 11.25
C HIS A 22 -13.70 -6.57 10.26
N PHE A 23 -14.17 -6.76 9.03
CA PHE A 23 -13.34 -7.41 8.02
C PHE A 23 -12.07 -6.60 7.72
N ASN A 24 -12.18 -5.29 7.66
CA ASN A 24 -11.02 -4.43 7.43
C ASN A 24 -10.00 -4.57 8.56
N ASP A 25 -10.44 -4.40 9.80
CA ASP A 25 -9.52 -4.31 10.93
C ASP A 25 -9.04 -5.67 11.41
N ASP A 26 -9.95 -6.61 11.56
CA ASP A 26 -9.63 -7.88 12.21
C ASP A 26 -9.22 -8.98 11.24
N VAL A 27 -9.76 -8.98 10.03
CA VAL A 27 -9.48 -10.03 9.05
C VAL A 27 -8.41 -9.60 8.06
N LEU A 28 -8.65 -8.51 7.33
CA LEU A 28 -7.67 -8.04 6.35
C LEU A 28 -6.34 -7.70 7.01
N PHE A 29 -6.36 -6.81 7.98
CA PHE A 29 -5.12 -6.37 8.63
C PHE A 29 -4.72 -7.28 9.80
N GLY A 30 -5.67 -7.75 10.58
CA GLY A 30 -5.34 -8.57 11.74
C GLY A 30 -4.91 -10.00 11.42
N GLU A 31 -5.44 -10.56 10.34
CA GLU A 31 -5.11 -11.92 9.95
C GLU A 31 -4.30 -11.99 8.66
N ASN A 32 -4.82 -11.43 7.56
CA ASN A 32 -4.19 -11.58 6.26
C ASN A 32 -2.81 -10.92 6.18
N TRP A 33 -2.69 -9.68 6.62
CA TRP A 33 -1.42 -8.98 6.58
C TRP A 33 -0.37 -9.59 7.52
N ASN A 34 -0.80 -10.32 8.52
CA ASN A 34 0.08 -10.99 9.48
C ASN A 34 0.40 -12.44 9.12
N ASN A 35 -0.16 -12.94 8.02
CA ASN A 35 0.15 -14.28 7.55
C ASN A 35 1.58 -14.31 7.02
N GLU A 36 2.36 -15.28 7.50
CA GLU A 36 3.81 -15.32 7.24
C GLU A 36 4.21 -16.13 6.00
N ASP A 37 3.23 -16.59 5.22
CA ASP A 37 3.54 -17.33 3.99
C ASP A 37 4.29 -16.47 2.97
N ILE A 38 4.03 -15.17 2.98
CA ILE A 38 4.85 -14.20 2.25
C ILE A 38 5.18 -13.05 3.22
N ASP A 39 6.34 -12.43 3.05
CA ASP A 39 6.76 -11.40 3.99
C ASP A 39 6.01 -10.08 3.80
N ILE A 40 6.13 -9.21 4.78
CA ILE A 40 5.39 -7.95 4.81
C ILE A 40 5.81 -7.00 3.68
N LYS A 41 7.07 -7.01 3.33
CA LYS A 41 7.59 -6.19 2.23
C LYS A 41 6.95 -6.62 0.92
N THR A 42 6.87 -7.92 0.68
CA THR A 42 6.25 -8.47 -0.53
C THR A 42 4.76 -8.14 -0.57
N ARG A 43 4.06 -8.27 0.57
CA ARG A 43 2.65 -7.91 0.63
C ARG A 43 2.43 -6.45 0.26
N SER A 44 3.30 -5.56 0.75
CA SER A 44 3.21 -4.14 0.42
C SER A 44 3.39 -3.89 -1.08
N ILE A 45 4.34 -4.58 -1.70
CA ILE A 45 4.57 -4.46 -3.14
C ILE A 45 3.36 -4.94 -3.92
N ILE A 46 2.83 -6.11 -3.56
CA ILE A 46 1.65 -6.68 -4.21
C ILE A 46 0.47 -5.71 -4.14
N THR A 47 0.28 -5.10 -2.97
CA THR A 47 -0.83 -4.17 -2.77
C THR A 47 -0.69 -2.92 -3.65
N VAL A 48 0.50 -2.34 -3.69
CA VAL A 48 0.76 -1.18 -4.55
C VAL A 48 0.51 -1.54 -6.02
N VAL A 49 1.01 -2.68 -6.46
CA VAL A 49 0.83 -3.13 -7.85
C VAL A 49 -0.64 -3.35 -8.15
N ALA A 50 -1.38 -3.98 -7.24
CA ALA A 50 -2.81 -4.23 -7.45
C ALA A 50 -3.59 -2.93 -7.58
N LEU A 51 -3.33 -1.96 -6.71
CA LEU A 51 -4.03 -0.67 -6.74
C LEU A 51 -3.69 0.10 -8.01
N MET A 52 -2.41 0.18 -8.35
CA MET A 52 -1.97 0.85 -9.57
C MET A 52 -2.63 0.23 -10.79
N SER A 53 -2.61 -1.09 -10.87
CA SER A 53 -3.16 -1.82 -12.02
C SER A 53 -4.67 -1.62 -12.14
N SER A 54 -5.35 -1.44 -11.02
CA SER A 54 -6.80 -1.20 -10.99
C SER A 54 -7.16 0.28 -11.24
N GLY A 55 -6.16 1.13 -11.38
CA GLY A 55 -6.39 2.55 -11.63
C GLY A 55 -6.73 3.35 -10.38
N ILE A 56 -6.46 2.80 -9.20
CA ILE A 56 -6.70 3.51 -7.94
C ILE A 56 -5.45 4.32 -7.62
N THR A 57 -5.55 5.64 -7.83
CA THR A 57 -4.41 6.54 -7.68
C THR A 57 -4.73 7.69 -6.73
N ASP A 58 -5.57 7.43 -5.76
CA ASP A 58 -5.96 8.42 -4.75
C ASP A 58 -5.20 8.20 -3.43
N SER A 59 -5.74 8.72 -2.35
CA SER A 59 -5.10 8.62 -1.04
C SER A 59 -4.92 7.18 -0.56
N SER A 60 -5.74 6.24 -1.06
CA SER A 60 -5.58 4.83 -0.72
C SER A 60 -4.23 4.31 -1.20
N LEU A 61 -3.86 4.67 -2.43
CA LEU A 61 -2.56 4.26 -2.95
C LEU A 61 -1.43 4.93 -2.17
N LYS A 62 -1.58 6.21 -1.85
CA LYS A 62 -0.55 6.92 -1.09
C LYS A 62 -0.29 6.25 0.26
N PHE A 63 -1.37 5.86 0.94
CA PHE A 63 -1.26 5.13 2.21
C PHE A 63 -0.42 3.86 2.04
N HIS A 64 -0.69 3.09 0.98
CA HIS A 64 0.05 1.85 0.75
C HIS A 64 1.48 2.07 0.25
N LEU A 65 1.74 3.17 -0.44
CA LEU A 65 3.11 3.55 -0.78
C LEU A 65 3.91 3.87 0.48
N MET A 66 3.29 4.59 1.43
CA MET A 66 3.92 4.87 2.72
C MET A 66 4.21 3.59 3.49
N ASN A 67 3.25 2.66 3.49
CA ASN A 67 3.46 1.36 4.11
C ASN A 67 4.60 0.59 3.45
N ALA A 68 4.67 0.61 2.12
CA ALA A 68 5.74 -0.06 1.40
C ALA A 68 7.10 0.48 1.81
N LYS A 69 7.22 1.80 1.90
CA LYS A 69 8.44 2.42 2.37
C LYS A 69 8.79 1.98 3.78
N ASN A 70 7.81 2.01 4.69
CA ASN A 70 8.01 1.61 6.08
C ASN A 70 8.36 0.13 6.21
N HIS A 71 7.94 -0.70 5.28
CA HIS A 71 8.23 -2.13 5.28
C HIS A 71 9.50 -2.48 4.49
N GLY A 72 10.30 -1.49 4.16
CA GLY A 72 11.63 -1.72 3.62
C GLY A 72 11.79 -1.63 2.11
N VAL A 73 10.76 -1.20 1.39
CA VAL A 73 10.87 -0.98 -0.05
C VAL A 73 11.68 0.30 -0.27
N THR A 74 12.80 0.19 -0.95
CA THR A 74 13.67 1.35 -1.20
C THR A 74 13.15 2.18 -2.37
N GLN A 75 13.66 3.41 -2.48
CA GLN A 75 13.34 4.26 -3.62
C GLN A 75 13.71 3.59 -4.94
N LYS A 76 14.86 2.95 -4.98
CA LYS A 76 15.32 2.28 -6.19
C LYS A 76 14.40 1.11 -6.56
N GLU A 77 13.96 0.37 -5.55
CA GLU A 77 13.05 -0.75 -5.77
C GLU A 77 11.69 -0.29 -6.26
N ILE A 78 11.11 0.72 -5.60
CA ILE A 78 9.79 1.18 -6.01
C ILE A 78 9.81 1.78 -7.42
N ALA A 79 10.89 2.46 -7.78
CA ALA A 79 11.05 2.98 -9.13
C ALA A 79 11.05 1.86 -10.16
N ALA A 80 11.78 0.78 -9.88
CA ALA A 80 11.84 -0.37 -10.78
C ALA A 80 10.48 -1.08 -10.87
N ILE A 81 9.78 -1.20 -9.74
CA ILE A 81 8.47 -1.85 -9.68
C ILE A 81 7.45 -1.08 -10.52
N ILE A 82 7.34 0.23 -10.29
CA ILE A 82 6.37 1.05 -11.02
C ILE A 82 6.69 1.05 -12.51
N THR A 83 7.95 1.17 -12.87
CA THR A 83 8.37 1.15 -14.27
C THR A 83 7.96 -0.16 -14.95
N HIS A 84 8.24 -1.28 -14.30
CA HIS A 84 7.89 -2.58 -14.86
C HIS A 84 6.38 -2.71 -15.05
N VAL A 85 5.60 -2.38 -14.03
CA VAL A 85 4.15 -2.49 -14.07
C VAL A 85 3.55 -1.59 -15.14
N ALA A 86 4.12 -0.39 -15.33
CA ALA A 86 3.61 0.57 -16.32
C ALA A 86 3.65 0.02 -17.75
N PHE A 87 4.63 -0.83 -18.07
CA PHE A 87 4.66 -1.48 -19.38
C PHE A 87 3.47 -2.40 -19.62
N TYR A 88 2.91 -2.95 -18.56
CA TYR A 88 1.82 -3.92 -18.67
C TYR A 88 0.44 -3.32 -18.45
N THR A 89 0.36 -2.22 -17.71
CA THR A 89 -0.95 -1.67 -17.32
C THR A 89 -1.24 -0.28 -17.84
N GLY A 90 -0.23 0.40 -18.40
CA GLY A 90 -0.42 1.72 -18.97
C GLY A 90 0.56 2.74 -18.41
N TRP A 91 1.18 3.46 -19.31
CA TRP A 91 2.23 4.42 -18.96
C TRP A 91 1.69 5.60 -18.16
N ALA A 92 0.47 6.03 -18.46
CA ALA A 92 -0.15 7.13 -17.72
C ALA A 92 -0.37 6.78 -16.24
N LYS A 93 -0.68 5.52 -15.96
CA LYS A 93 -0.78 5.05 -14.57
C LYS A 93 0.57 5.15 -13.89
N GLY A 94 1.64 4.82 -14.62
CA GLY A 94 2.99 4.96 -14.09
C GLY A 94 3.30 6.39 -13.69
N TRP A 95 2.93 7.35 -14.53
CA TRP A 95 3.12 8.77 -14.23
C TRP A 95 2.39 9.16 -12.94
N ALA A 96 1.11 8.77 -12.83
CA ALA A 96 0.32 9.11 -11.66
C ALA A 96 0.93 8.55 -10.38
N VAL A 97 1.37 7.30 -10.42
CA VAL A 97 1.96 6.65 -9.25
C VAL A 97 3.32 7.24 -8.92
N PHE A 98 4.14 7.55 -9.92
CA PHE A 98 5.44 8.18 -9.67
C PHE A 98 5.32 9.56 -9.03
N ASN A 99 4.33 10.35 -9.46
CA ASN A 99 4.14 11.66 -8.85
C ASN A 99 3.85 11.52 -7.35
N MET A 100 3.14 10.50 -6.97
CA MET A 100 2.82 10.23 -5.57
C MET A 100 4.01 9.59 -4.82
N ALA A 101 4.65 8.61 -5.45
CA ALA A 101 5.79 7.92 -4.84
C ALA A 101 6.96 8.87 -4.59
N LYS A 102 7.17 9.80 -5.50
CA LYS A 102 8.22 10.80 -5.37
C LYS A 102 8.06 11.58 -4.07
N GLU A 103 6.83 11.96 -3.74
CA GLU A 103 6.54 12.66 -2.49
C GLU A 103 6.82 11.77 -1.28
N VAL A 104 6.37 10.53 -1.33
CA VAL A 104 6.51 9.61 -0.19
C VAL A 104 7.98 9.35 0.15
N TRP A 105 8.80 9.06 -0.86
CA TRP A 105 10.20 8.74 -0.60
C TRP A 105 11.04 9.99 -0.33
N ALA A 106 10.64 11.14 -0.88
CA ALA A 106 11.35 12.38 -0.65
C ALA A 106 11.18 12.92 0.77
N LEU A 107 10.10 12.56 1.46
CA LEU A 107 9.81 13.06 2.81
C LEU A 107 10.95 12.82 3.80
N ASN A 108 11.76 11.79 3.57
CA ASN A 108 12.86 11.45 4.48
C ASN A 108 14.23 11.65 3.86
N GLU A 109 14.30 12.29 2.71
CA GLU A 109 15.56 12.45 1.99
C GLU A 109 16.59 13.28 2.74
N GLY A 110 16.18 14.21 3.53
CA GLY A 110 17.09 15.08 4.25
C GLY A 110 17.37 14.66 5.68
N ASP A 111 16.83 13.57 6.12
CA ASP A 111 16.93 13.13 7.51
C ASP A 111 18.29 12.56 7.91
#